data_269138d3ec808e210e7309cd346a81c0
#
_entry.id   269138d3ec808e210e7309cd346a81c0
#
_cell.length_a   1.000
_cell.length_b   1.000
_cell.length_c   1.000
_cell.angle_alpha   90.00
_cell.angle_beta   90.00
_cell.angle_gamma   90.00
#
_symmetry.space_group_name_H-M   'P 1'
#
loop_
_entity.id
_entity.type
_entity.pdbx_description
1 polymer ?
#
loop_
_entity_poly.entity_id
_entity_poly.type
_entity_poly.pdbx_seq_one_letter_code
_entity_poly.pdbx_strand_id
1 'polypeptide(L)'
;INGSGLSGYLPVGQEILVNLKGLYIGSYKKLPQIGGVNTKLSDGSLGMGKIERAIWNEHFKILNPGEADASTVVPEEFDLTKLTDAAYMEANVCKLMTLKKVKFASANGTNVWAPDDTNTSLELIDAETGKRINKNNLVVRNSGYSKFANEVVPQGVFDITGIFTRFGNTWQIVLRNTDDLKASETGGTLEKPYTVAQALEKINAGTAGDAKV
;
A
#
# COMPACT_ATOMS: atom_id res chain seq x y z
N ILE A 1 -12.81 10.04 4.76
CA ILE A 1 -14.13 9.81 5.35
C ILE A 1 -13.92 9.31 6.77
N ASN A 2 -14.72 9.80 7.72
CA ASN A 2 -14.68 9.34 9.08
C ASN A 2 -15.65 8.16 9.25
N GLY A 3 -15.14 7.03 9.74
CA GLY A 3 -15.94 5.83 9.99
C GLY A 3 -15.39 4.58 9.32
N SER A 4 -15.71 3.44 9.90
CA SER A 4 -15.37 2.11 9.42
C SER A 4 -16.53 1.48 8.63
N GLY A 5 -16.26 0.40 7.92
CA GLY A 5 -17.29 -0.43 7.26
C GLY A 5 -17.72 0.01 5.87
N LEU A 6 -17.10 1.06 5.26
CA LEU A 6 -17.41 1.43 3.88
C LEU A 6 -17.06 0.33 2.88
N SER A 7 -15.98 -0.38 3.09
CA SER A 7 -15.55 -1.49 2.23
C SER A 7 -16.54 -2.66 2.21
N GLY A 8 -17.42 -2.76 3.21
CA GLY A 8 -18.42 -3.83 3.27
C GLY A 8 -19.54 -3.69 2.25
N TYR A 9 -19.79 -2.47 1.76
CA TYR A 9 -20.83 -2.22 0.76
C TYR A 9 -20.35 -1.43 -0.48
N LEU A 10 -19.06 -1.16 -0.54
CA LEU A 10 -18.39 -0.59 -1.72
C LEU A 10 -17.29 -1.56 -2.17
N PRO A 11 -17.66 -2.66 -2.85
CA PRO A 11 -16.68 -3.59 -3.40
C PRO A 11 -15.82 -2.91 -4.47
N VAL A 12 -14.63 -3.47 -4.71
CA VAL A 12 -13.76 -2.99 -5.79
C VAL A 12 -14.49 -3.11 -7.14
N GLY A 13 -14.40 -2.07 -7.96
CA GLY A 13 -15.11 -1.99 -9.25
C GLY A 13 -16.54 -1.48 -9.15
N GLN A 14 -17.04 -1.15 -7.94
CA GLN A 14 -18.35 -0.51 -7.80
C GLN A 14 -18.28 0.95 -8.27
N GLU A 15 -19.09 1.28 -9.25
CA GLU A 15 -19.23 2.65 -9.71
C GLU A 15 -20.03 3.48 -8.71
N ILE A 16 -19.52 4.66 -8.39
CA ILE A 16 -20.18 5.63 -7.49
C ILE A 16 -20.21 7.03 -8.11
N LEU A 17 -21.24 7.77 -7.81
CA LEU A 17 -21.33 9.19 -8.10
C LEU A 17 -21.08 9.97 -6.81
N VAL A 18 -20.15 10.93 -6.84
CA VAL A 18 -19.86 11.80 -5.69
C VAL A 18 -20.20 13.24 -6.04
N ASN A 19 -21.14 13.83 -5.28
CA ASN A 19 -21.47 15.25 -5.40
C ASN A 19 -20.43 16.06 -4.61
N LEU A 20 -19.67 16.90 -5.29
CA LEU A 20 -18.62 17.72 -4.69
C LEU A 20 -19.10 19.05 -4.15
N LYS A 21 -20.35 19.46 -4.40
CA LYS A 21 -20.90 20.73 -3.92
C LYS A 21 -20.90 20.78 -2.39
N GLY A 22 -20.22 21.77 -1.82
CA GLY A 22 -20.10 21.92 -0.35
C GLY A 22 -18.93 21.17 0.26
N LEU A 23 -18.19 20.34 -0.52
CA LEU A 23 -16.92 19.79 -0.10
C LEU A 23 -15.77 20.73 -0.49
N TYR A 24 -14.64 20.57 0.17
CA TYR A 24 -13.44 21.38 -0.02
C TYR A 24 -12.33 20.54 -0.66
N ILE A 25 -11.54 21.19 -1.51
CA ILE A 25 -10.35 20.62 -2.10
C ILE A 25 -9.14 21.28 -1.46
N GLY A 26 -8.19 20.48 -1.03
CA GLY A 26 -6.93 20.95 -0.43
C GLY A 26 -5.88 19.87 -0.39
N SER A 27 -4.90 20.02 0.48
CA SER A 27 -3.85 19.01 0.62
C SER A 27 -3.40 18.87 2.08
N TYR A 28 -2.91 17.68 2.42
CA TYR A 28 -2.15 17.43 3.63
C TYR A 28 -0.78 16.88 3.27
N LYS A 29 0.27 17.58 3.63
CA LYS A 29 1.65 17.20 3.25
C LYS A 29 1.78 16.90 1.74
N LYS A 30 1.21 17.79 0.92
CA LYS A 30 1.13 17.70 -0.53
C LYS A 30 0.24 16.58 -1.09
N LEU A 31 -0.33 15.71 -0.25
CA LEU A 31 -1.32 14.73 -0.69
C LEU A 31 -2.64 15.43 -0.98
N PRO A 32 -3.16 15.41 -2.22
CA PRO A 32 -4.43 16.04 -2.54
C PRO A 32 -5.58 15.33 -1.82
N GLN A 33 -6.53 16.10 -1.31
CA GLN A 33 -7.66 15.60 -0.55
C GLN A 33 -8.94 16.35 -0.88
N ILE A 34 -10.05 15.61 -0.87
CA ILE A 34 -11.39 16.17 -0.85
C ILE A 34 -11.97 15.90 0.54
N GLY A 35 -12.48 16.92 1.21
CA GLY A 35 -12.93 16.75 2.59
C GLY A 35 -13.78 17.91 3.10
N GLY A 36 -13.94 17.94 4.41
CA GLY A 36 -14.49 19.07 5.14
C GLY A 36 -13.41 20.08 5.55
N VAL A 37 -13.81 21.11 6.26
CA VAL A 37 -12.90 22.09 6.86
C VAL A 37 -12.52 21.63 8.27
N ASN A 38 -11.23 21.63 8.58
CA ASN A 38 -10.74 21.54 9.94
C ASN A 38 -10.47 22.95 10.48
N THR A 39 -11.25 23.35 11.47
CA THR A 39 -11.14 24.65 12.15
C THR A 39 -10.36 24.58 13.46
N LYS A 40 -9.79 23.42 13.81
CA LYS A 40 -9.11 23.15 15.10
C LYS A 40 -7.59 23.12 14.97
N LEU A 41 -7.02 23.83 14.00
CA LEU A 41 -5.58 23.95 13.91
C LEU A 41 -5.05 24.92 15.00
N SER A 42 -3.91 24.55 15.57
CA SER A 42 -3.32 25.30 16.72
C SER A 42 -2.92 26.75 16.40
N ASP A 43 -2.70 27.04 15.12
CA ASP A 43 -2.36 28.37 14.61
C ASP A 43 -3.59 29.19 14.17
N GLY A 44 -4.79 28.65 14.38
CA GLY A 44 -6.06 29.28 13.97
C GLY A 44 -6.33 29.25 12.46
N SER A 45 -5.45 28.64 11.66
CA SER A 45 -5.68 28.49 10.22
C SER A 45 -6.73 27.42 9.91
N LEU A 46 -7.26 27.45 8.69
CA LEU A 46 -8.15 26.41 8.20
C LEU A 46 -7.32 25.30 7.52
N GLY A 47 -7.66 24.05 7.82
CA GLY A 47 -7.03 22.88 7.20
C GLY A 47 -8.03 21.92 6.60
N MET A 48 -7.50 20.89 5.95
CA MET A 48 -8.34 19.79 5.48
C MET A 48 -8.82 18.94 6.64
N GLY A 49 -10.14 18.75 6.71
CA GLY A 49 -10.80 17.89 7.67
C GLY A 49 -11.37 16.63 7.01
N LYS A 50 -11.71 15.66 7.84
CA LYS A 50 -12.41 14.45 7.41
C LYS A 50 -13.84 14.79 6.98
N ILE A 51 -14.40 14.02 6.08
CA ILE A 51 -15.84 14.02 5.81
C ILE A 51 -16.50 13.13 6.86
N GLU A 52 -17.39 13.70 7.65
CA GLU A 52 -18.17 12.92 8.61
C GLU A 52 -19.12 11.97 7.88
N ARG A 53 -19.45 10.83 8.51
CA ARG A 53 -20.24 9.78 7.87
C ARG A 53 -21.61 10.28 7.38
N ALA A 54 -22.30 11.09 8.14
CA ALA A 54 -23.59 11.64 7.76
C ALA A 54 -23.46 12.48 6.48
N ILE A 55 -22.48 13.40 6.47
CA ILE A 55 -22.19 14.26 5.31
C ILE A 55 -21.83 13.41 4.09
N TRP A 56 -20.97 12.39 4.26
CA TRP A 56 -20.62 11.47 3.16
C TRP A 56 -21.85 10.82 2.55
N ASN A 57 -22.77 10.32 3.37
CA ASN A 57 -23.99 9.66 2.90
C ASN A 57 -24.90 10.56 2.05
N GLU A 58 -24.83 11.87 2.24
CA GLU A 58 -25.55 12.86 1.42
C GLU A 58 -24.83 13.17 0.10
N HIS A 59 -23.55 12.90 0.03
CA HIS A 59 -22.69 13.27 -1.09
C HIS A 59 -22.41 12.14 -2.07
N PHE A 60 -22.76 10.90 -1.77
CA PHE A 60 -22.49 9.81 -2.68
C PHE A 60 -23.72 8.97 -3.02
N LYS A 61 -23.70 8.38 -4.20
CA LYS A 61 -24.71 7.44 -4.68
C LYS A 61 -24.00 6.27 -5.35
N ILE A 62 -24.41 5.05 -5.00
CA ILE A 62 -23.99 3.85 -5.71
C ILE A 62 -24.75 3.80 -7.04
N LEU A 63 -24.02 3.66 -8.14
CA LEU A 63 -24.59 3.41 -9.46
C LEU A 63 -24.63 1.90 -9.69
N ASN A 64 -25.71 1.42 -10.29
CA ASN A 64 -25.87 0.00 -10.63
C ASN A 64 -25.49 -0.95 -9.47
N PRO A 65 -26.22 -0.92 -8.34
CA PRO A 65 -25.91 -1.78 -7.20
C PRO A 65 -25.89 -3.26 -7.58
N GLY A 66 -24.82 -3.96 -7.18
CA GLY A 66 -24.64 -5.37 -7.50
C GLY A 66 -23.91 -5.67 -8.81
N GLU A 67 -23.55 -4.63 -9.59
CA GLU A 67 -22.82 -4.75 -10.85
C GLU A 67 -21.34 -4.35 -10.73
N ALA A 68 -20.75 -4.49 -9.53
CA ALA A 68 -19.34 -4.21 -9.32
C ALA A 68 -18.47 -5.16 -10.13
N ASP A 69 -17.60 -4.61 -10.96
CA ASP A 69 -16.64 -5.38 -11.76
C ASP A 69 -15.20 -5.02 -11.39
N ALA A 70 -14.57 -5.84 -10.55
CA ALA A 70 -13.21 -5.65 -10.12
C ALA A 70 -12.19 -5.70 -11.27
N SER A 71 -12.52 -6.32 -12.41
CA SER A 71 -11.63 -6.41 -13.57
C SER A 71 -11.39 -5.06 -14.26
N THR A 72 -12.29 -4.09 -14.04
CA THR A 72 -12.16 -2.72 -14.55
C THR A 72 -11.10 -1.91 -13.81
N VAL A 73 -10.68 -2.36 -12.61
CA VAL A 73 -9.70 -1.68 -11.77
C VAL A 73 -8.31 -2.28 -12.02
N VAL A 74 -7.69 -1.84 -13.11
CA VAL A 74 -6.36 -2.32 -13.52
C VAL A 74 -5.28 -1.40 -12.92
N PRO A 75 -4.30 -1.93 -12.16
CA PRO A 75 -3.19 -1.13 -11.66
C PRO A 75 -2.25 -0.71 -12.79
N GLU A 76 -1.78 0.54 -12.75
CA GLU A 76 -0.72 1.02 -13.63
C GLU A 76 0.65 0.55 -13.12
N GLU A 77 1.66 0.39 -14.00
CA GLU A 77 3.01 0.06 -13.56
C GLU A 77 3.71 1.32 -13.02
N PHE A 78 4.32 1.21 -11.84
CA PHE A 78 5.13 2.29 -11.27
C PHE A 78 6.53 2.29 -11.89
N ASP A 79 6.90 3.41 -12.50
CA ASP A 79 8.24 3.60 -13.08
C ASP A 79 9.25 4.02 -11.99
N LEU A 80 10.06 3.06 -11.52
CA LEU A 80 11.05 3.31 -10.48
C LEU A 80 12.15 4.30 -10.93
N THR A 81 12.36 4.47 -12.24
CA THR A 81 13.32 5.45 -12.77
C THR A 81 12.84 6.90 -12.57
N LYS A 82 11.53 7.08 -12.37
CA LYS A 82 10.86 8.37 -12.10
C LYS A 82 10.66 8.65 -10.61
N LEU A 83 11.30 7.88 -9.73
CA LEU A 83 11.12 7.92 -8.29
C LEU A 83 11.20 9.35 -7.69
N THR A 84 12.09 10.19 -8.19
CA THR A 84 12.30 11.57 -7.73
C THR A 84 11.76 12.64 -8.68
N ASP A 85 11.05 12.24 -9.73
CA ASP A 85 10.44 13.16 -10.68
C ASP A 85 9.16 13.76 -10.09
N ALA A 86 9.17 15.07 -9.85
CA ALA A 86 8.06 15.78 -9.24
C ALA A 86 6.79 15.79 -10.13
N ALA A 87 6.97 15.91 -11.45
CA ALA A 87 5.84 15.91 -12.39
C ALA A 87 5.19 14.51 -12.46
N TYR A 88 6.01 13.45 -12.45
CA TYR A 88 5.50 12.09 -12.36
C TYR A 88 4.72 11.86 -11.06
N MET A 89 5.22 12.35 -9.93
CA MET A 89 4.53 12.26 -8.65
C MET A 89 3.18 12.99 -8.66
N GLU A 90 3.13 14.22 -9.17
CA GLU A 90 1.87 14.97 -9.25
C GLU A 90 0.83 14.29 -10.15
N ALA A 91 1.27 13.66 -11.24
CA ALA A 91 0.38 12.97 -12.19
C ALA A 91 -0.14 11.62 -11.69
N ASN A 92 0.56 10.98 -10.75
CA ASN A 92 0.32 9.58 -10.39
C ASN A 92 -0.05 9.35 -8.92
N VAL A 93 0.03 10.37 -8.07
CA VAL A 93 -0.40 10.25 -6.67
C VAL A 93 -1.89 9.90 -6.57
N CYS A 94 -2.25 9.08 -5.57
CA CYS A 94 -3.57 8.52 -5.33
C CYS A 94 -4.02 7.44 -6.34
N LYS A 95 -3.16 6.96 -7.23
CA LYS A 95 -3.49 5.86 -8.13
C LYS A 95 -3.20 4.49 -7.52
N LEU A 96 -3.91 3.49 -8.01
CA LEU A 96 -3.57 2.08 -7.82
C LEU A 96 -2.46 1.73 -8.81
N MET A 97 -1.30 1.34 -8.30
CA MET A 97 -0.13 1.04 -9.12
C MET A 97 0.58 -0.23 -8.62
N THR A 98 1.42 -0.81 -9.46
CA THR A 98 2.27 -1.96 -9.14
C THR A 98 3.74 -1.59 -9.28
N LEU A 99 4.49 -1.72 -8.19
CA LEU A 99 5.96 -1.68 -8.19
C LEU A 99 6.48 -3.11 -8.30
N LYS A 100 7.27 -3.37 -9.33
CA LYS A 100 7.76 -4.71 -9.64
C LYS A 100 9.11 -5.01 -8.99
N LYS A 101 9.35 -6.29 -8.73
CA LYS A 101 10.66 -6.88 -8.40
C LYS A 101 11.35 -6.23 -7.21
N VAL A 102 10.67 -6.14 -6.09
CA VAL A 102 11.23 -5.59 -4.85
C VAL A 102 11.23 -6.59 -3.71
N LYS A 103 12.10 -6.36 -2.72
CA LYS A 103 12.17 -7.10 -1.46
C LYS A 103 11.96 -6.14 -0.30
N PHE A 104 11.38 -6.66 0.79
CA PHE A 104 11.35 -5.89 2.05
C PHE A 104 12.70 -5.99 2.75
N ALA A 105 13.31 -4.84 3.05
CA ALA A 105 14.62 -4.79 3.67
C ALA A 105 14.63 -5.33 5.11
N SER A 106 13.49 -5.30 5.79
CA SER A 106 13.28 -5.77 7.16
C SER A 106 12.78 -7.21 7.27
N ALA A 107 12.52 -7.89 6.15
CA ALA A 107 12.00 -9.25 6.14
C ALA A 107 13.09 -10.24 6.63
N ASN A 108 12.91 -10.76 7.85
CA ASN A 108 13.85 -11.66 8.51
C ASN A 108 13.17 -12.91 9.08
N GLY A 109 11.89 -13.14 8.74
CA GLY A 109 11.10 -14.26 9.24
C GLY A 109 10.42 -14.02 10.60
N THR A 110 10.67 -12.87 11.25
CA THR A 110 10.08 -12.54 12.57
C THR A 110 9.45 -11.16 12.63
N ASN A 111 9.97 -10.19 11.86
CA ASN A 111 9.43 -8.84 11.86
C ASN A 111 8.01 -8.82 11.30
N VAL A 112 7.11 -8.12 12.00
CA VAL A 112 5.71 -7.94 11.59
C VAL A 112 5.53 -6.64 10.80
N TRP A 113 4.39 -6.53 10.09
CA TRP A 113 4.07 -5.37 9.26
C TRP A 113 4.00 -4.08 10.06
N ALA A 114 3.34 -4.10 11.21
CA ALA A 114 3.33 -3.00 12.16
C ALA A 114 2.99 -3.54 13.55
N PRO A 115 3.72 -3.15 14.59
CA PRO A 115 3.29 -3.41 15.97
C PRO A 115 1.94 -2.73 16.24
N ASP A 116 1.21 -3.26 17.22
CA ASP A 116 -0.08 -2.71 17.62
C ASP A 116 -0.01 -1.19 17.89
N ASP A 117 -1.08 -0.48 17.47
CA ASP A 117 -1.25 0.96 17.63
C ASP A 117 -0.16 1.85 17.00
N THR A 118 0.73 1.29 16.20
CA THR A 118 1.80 2.04 15.54
C THR A 118 1.59 2.13 14.03
N ASN A 119 2.32 3.06 13.42
CA ASN A 119 2.45 3.14 11.98
C ASN A 119 3.90 2.87 11.58
N THR A 120 4.10 1.93 10.67
CA THR A 120 5.44 1.51 10.23
C THR A 120 5.71 1.94 8.80
N SER A 121 6.96 2.30 8.52
CA SER A 121 7.46 2.54 7.17
C SER A 121 8.49 1.46 6.85
N LEU A 122 8.13 0.55 5.95
CA LEU A 122 9.00 -0.54 5.53
C LEU A 122 9.82 -0.11 4.31
N GLU A 123 11.12 -0.28 4.42
CA GLU A 123 12.06 0.01 3.34
C GLU A 123 12.11 -1.14 2.34
N LEU A 124 12.38 -0.79 1.08
CA LEU A 124 12.46 -1.73 -0.02
C LEU A 124 13.87 -1.82 -0.61
N ILE A 125 14.15 -2.96 -1.19
CA ILE A 125 15.36 -3.23 -1.99
C ILE A 125 14.87 -3.53 -3.40
N ASP A 126 15.42 -2.86 -4.39
CA ASP A 126 15.26 -3.22 -5.79
C ASP A 126 15.96 -4.57 -6.04
N ALA A 127 15.19 -5.58 -6.41
CA ALA A 127 15.71 -6.93 -6.57
C ALA A 127 16.59 -7.11 -7.82
N GLU A 128 16.45 -6.27 -8.83
CA GLU A 128 17.26 -6.31 -10.04
C GLU A 128 18.67 -5.78 -9.79
N THR A 129 18.77 -4.67 -9.07
CA THR A 129 20.06 -4.03 -8.79
C THR A 129 20.67 -4.43 -7.45
N GLY A 130 19.88 -5.05 -6.56
CA GLY A 130 20.26 -5.34 -5.18
C GLY A 130 20.40 -4.11 -4.30
N LYS A 131 20.06 -2.91 -4.81
CA LYS A 131 20.22 -1.65 -4.08
C LYS A 131 18.99 -1.34 -3.24
N ARG A 132 19.24 -0.82 -2.05
CA ARG A 132 18.18 -0.29 -1.17
C ARG A 132 17.59 0.98 -1.79
N ILE A 133 16.27 1.03 -1.90
CA ILE A 133 15.54 2.24 -2.30
C ILE A 133 15.59 3.21 -1.13
N ASN A 134 15.94 4.47 -1.40
CA ASN A 134 16.03 5.49 -0.35
C ASN A 134 14.65 5.71 0.30
N LYS A 135 14.56 5.48 1.60
CA LYS A 135 13.32 5.64 2.40
C LYS A 135 12.74 7.05 2.39
N ASN A 136 13.54 8.05 2.08
CA ASN A 136 13.05 9.43 1.92
C ASN A 136 12.34 9.62 0.58
N ASN A 137 12.47 8.67 -0.34
CA ASN A 137 11.81 8.71 -1.65
C ASN A 137 10.62 7.75 -1.74
N LEU A 138 10.74 6.54 -1.14
CA LEU A 138 9.69 5.52 -1.21
C LEU A 138 9.74 4.59 0.00
N VAL A 139 8.54 4.32 0.56
CA VAL A 139 8.33 3.31 1.59
C VAL A 139 6.98 2.60 1.39
N VAL A 140 6.84 1.39 1.93
CA VAL A 140 5.52 0.81 2.17
C VAL A 140 5.04 1.28 3.53
N ARG A 141 3.93 2.01 3.56
CA ARG A 141 3.35 2.57 4.79
C ARG A 141 2.24 1.69 5.29
N ASN A 142 2.40 1.14 6.48
CA ASN A 142 1.41 0.29 7.10
C ASN A 142 0.97 0.83 8.47
N SER A 143 -0.26 0.49 8.87
CA SER A 143 -0.84 0.87 10.14
C SER A 143 -1.02 -0.36 11.03
N GLY A 144 -0.80 -0.23 12.35
CA GLY A 144 -1.12 -1.24 13.34
C GLY A 144 -2.62 -1.59 13.42
N TYR A 145 -3.48 -0.78 12.81
CA TYR A 145 -4.91 -1.07 12.66
C TYR A 145 -5.25 -1.89 11.42
N SER A 146 -4.27 -2.22 10.56
CA SER A 146 -4.54 -3.10 9.41
C SER A 146 -4.77 -4.53 9.88
N LYS A 147 -5.62 -5.28 9.16
CA LYS A 147 -5.95 -6.66 9.53
C LYS A 147 -4.74 -7.60 9.57
N PHE A 148 -3.70 -7.27 8.81
CA PHE A 148 -2.46 -8.04 8.68
C PHE A 148 -1.28 -7.42 9.46
N ALA A 149 -1.53 -6.44 10.34
CA ALA A 149 -0.47 -5.71 11.05
C ALA A 149 0.49 -6.63 11.81
N ASN A 150 -0.03 -7.67 12.44
CA ASN A 150 0.72 -8.63 13.24
C ASN A 150 1.21 -9.86 12.44
N GLU A 151 0.92 -9.92 11.13
CA GLU A 151 1.50 -10.94 10.27
C GLU A 151 2.98 -10.65 10.01
N VAL A 152 3.77 -11.69 9.78
CA VAL A 152 5.20 -11.55 9.49
C VAL A 152 5.38 -10.99 8.09
N VAL A 153 6.28 -10.01 7.94
CA VAL A 153 6.67 -9.46 6.63
C VAL A 153 7.30 -10.57 5.79
N PRO A 154 6.74 -10.88 4.62
CA PRO A 154 7.20 -12.01 3.83
C PRO A 154 8.58 -11.76 3.23
N GLN A 155 9.38 -12.83 3.18
CA GLN A 155 10.68 -12.86 2.50
C GLN A 155 10.47 -13.22 1.03
N GLY A 156 11.37 -12.75 0.16
CA GLY A 156 11.33 -13.05 -1.27
C GLY A 156 11.24 -11.80 -2.15
N VAL A 157 11.06 -12.01 -3.44
CA VAL A 157 10.87 -10.95 -4.44
C VAL A 157 9.40 -10.85 -4.79
N PHE A 158 8.86 -9.65 -4.74
CA PHE A 158 7.45 -9.38 -4.97
C PHE A 158 7.23 -8.27 -6.00
N ASP A 159 6.13 -8.40 -6.70
CA ASP A 159 5.45 -7.29 -7.33
C ASP A 159 4.40 -6.78 -6.33
N ILE A 160 4.52 -5.53 -5.92
CA ILE A 160 3.69 -4.90 -4.88
C ILE A 160 2.66 -3.99 -5.54
N THR A 161 1.39 -4.36 -5.47
CA THR A 161 0.27 -3.51 -5.87
C THR A 161 -0.23 -2.75 -4.64
N GLY A 162 -0.62 -1.50 -4.81
CA GLY A 162 -1.15 -0.69 -3.71
C GLY A 162 -1.58 0.68 -4.15
N ILE A 163 -2.14 1.46 -3.23
CA ILE A 163 -2.44 2.87 -3.48
C ILE A 163 -1.15 3.65 -3.25
N PHE A 164 -0.66 4.30 -4.31
CA PHE A 164 0.54 5.15 -4.24
C PHE A 164 0.12 6.53 -3.76
N THR A 165 0.44 6.82 -2.50
CA THR A 165 0.22 8.11 -1.86
C THR A 165 1.52 8.84 -1.66
N ARG A 166 1.50 10.03 -1.03
CA ARG A 166 2.70 10.79 -0.69
C ARG A 166 2.63 11.40 0.70
N PHE A 167 3.78 11.60 1.29
CA PHE A 167 3.95 12.46 2.46
C PHE A 167 5.10 13.43 2.18
N GLY A 168 4.77 14.66 1.87
CA GLY A 168 5.74 15.61 1.32
C GLY A 168 6.24 15.17 -0.07
N ASN A 169 7.52 14.85 -0.16
CA ASN A 169 8.15 14.36 -1.38
C ASN A 169 8.45 12.85 -1.35
N THR A 170 7.97 12.15 -0.32
CA THR A 170 8.17 10.71 -0.17
C THR A 170 6.95 9.97 -0.68
N TRP A 171 7.12 9.03 -1.61
CA TRP A 171 6.09 8.08 -1.98
C TRP A 171 5.78 7.14 -0.82
N GLN A 172 4.51 6.86 -0.64
CA GLN A 172 4.04 5.85 0.31
C GLN A 172 3.12 4.88 -0.40
N ILE A 173 3.49 3.61 -0.44
CA ILE A 173 2.62 2.54 -0.92
C ILE A 173 1.76 2.08 0.26
N VAL A 174 0.44 2.13 0.12
CA VAL A 174 -0.52 1.63 1.09
C VAL A 174 -1.15 0.36 0.52
N LEU A 175 -0.89 -0.77 1.18
CA LEU A 175 -1.48 -2.05 0.81
C LEU A 175 -2.94 -2.09 1.27
N ARG A 176 -3.82 -2.67 0.46
CA ARG A 176 -5.22 -2.91 0.80
C ARG A 176 -5.37 -4.18 1.65
N ASN A 177 -4.59 -5.20 1.30
CA ASN A 177 -4.44 -6.48 2.00
C ASN A 177 -3.14 -7.17 1.53
N THR A 178 -2.84 -8.36 2.02
CA THR A 178 -1.64 -9.12 1.63
C THR A 178 -1.73 -9.75 0.24
N ASP A 179 -2.92 -9.84 -0.39
CA ASP A 179 -3.08 -10.28 -1.78
C ASP A 179 -2.52 -9.27 -2.78
N ASP A 180 -2.22 -8.04 -2.33
CA ASP A 180 -1.52 -7.02 -3.11
C ASP A 180 -0.05 -7.38 -3.37
N LEU A 181 0.46 -8.43 -2.74
CA LEU A 181 1.79 -8.99 -2.98
C LEU A 181 1.68 -10.20 -3.90
N LYS A 182 2.34 -10.13 -5.03
CA LYS A 182 2.50 -11.27 -5.93
C LYS A 182 3.96 -11.67 -5.99
N ALA A 183 4.26 -12.96 -5.89
CA ALA A 183 5.62 -13.43 -6.14
C ALA A 183 6.02 -13.02 -7.56
N SER A 184 7.17 -12.37 -7.70
CA SER A 184 7.65 -11.93 -9.01
C SER A 184 8.10 -13.14 -9.83
N GLU A 185 7.76 -13.18 -11.11
CA GLU A 185 8.09 -14.29 -12.03
C GLU A 185 9.59 -14.49 -12.23
N THR A 186 10.42 -13.51 -11.90
CA THR A 186 11.89 -13.62 -12.00
C THR A 186 12.51 -14.15 -10.71
N GLY A 187 12.38 -15.47 -10.49
CA GLY A 187 13.28 -16.24 -9.61
C GLY A 187 13.13 -16.06 -8.11
N GLY A 188 12.03 -15.50 -7.67
CA GLY A 188 11.67 -15.48 -6.25
C GLY A 188 10.63 -16.54 -5.96
N THR A 189 11.02 -17.80 -5.80
CA THR A 189 10.23 -18.67 -4.95
C THR A 189 10.09 -17.97 -3.61
N LEU A 190 8.85 -17.81 -3.11
CA LEU A 190 8.62 -17.55 -1.70
C LEU A 190 9.43 -18.64 -0.97
N GLU A 191 10.63 -18.30 -0.51
CA GLU A 191 11.36 -19.18 0.39
C GLU A 191 10.56 -19.15 1.70
N LYS A 192 9.50 -19.96 1.75
CA LYS A 192 9.02 -20.41 3.04
C LYS A 192 10.23 -21.06 3.68
N PRO A 193 10.61 -20.65 4.90
CA PRO A 193 11.68 -21.36 5.60
C PRO A 193 11.33 -22.84 5.55
N TYR A 194 12.25 -23.65 5.08
CA TYR A 194 12.04 -25.09 5.03
C TYR A 194 11.73 -25.58 6.43
N THR A 195 10.72 -26.42 6.56
CA THR A 195 10.58 -27.21 7.79
C THR A 195 11.85 -28.05 7.95
N VAL A 196 12.22 -28.39 9.18
CA VAL A 196 13.40 -29.22 9.46
C VAL A 196 13.38 -30.50 8.61
N ALA A 197 12.22 -31.09 8.38
CA ALA A 197 12.05 -32.28 7.53
C ALA A 197 12.40 -31.99 6.07
N GLN A 198 11.95 -30.88 5.51
CA GLN A 198 12.26 -30.47 4.13
C GLN A 198 13.73 -30.09 3.95
N ALA A 199 14.35 -29.47 4.96
CA ALA A 199 15.77 -29.16 4.95
C ALA A 199 16.63 -30.46 4.97
N LEU A 200 16.27 -31.42 5.81
CA LEU A 200 16.93 -32.71 5.86
C LEU A 200 16.80 -33.51 4.56
N GLU A 201 15.64 -33.48 3.93
CA GLU A 201 15.40 -34.14 2.64
C GLU A 201 16.29 -33.56 1.54
N LYS A 202 16.44 -32.23 1.48
CA LYS A 202 17.34 -31.56 0.51
C LYS A 202 18.81 -31.82 0.79
N ILE A 203 19.22 -31.88 2.06
CA ILE A 203 20.59 -32.23 2.46
C ILE A 203 20.91 -33.65 2.01
N ASN A 204 19.99 -34.58 2.28
CA ASN A 204 20.18 -36.02 1.90
C ASN A 204 20.14 -36.22 0.38
N ALA A 205 19.43 -35.39 -0.36
CA ALA A 205 19.39 -35.45 -1.82
C ALA A 205 20.60 -34.76 -2.49
N GLY A 206 21.55 -34.22 -1.73
CA GLY A 206 22.72 -33.50 -2.26
C GLY A 206 22.40 -32.21 -3.02
N THR A 207 21.20 -31.71 -2.90
CA THR A 207 20.70 -30.49 -3.58
C THR A 207 20.68 -29.26 -2.67
N ALA A 208 21.33 -29.33 -1.52
CA ALA A 208 21.44 -28.25 -0.55
C ALA A 208 22.54 -27.25 -0.96
N GLY A 209 22.33 -26.54 -2.07
CA GLY A 209 23.01 -25.30 -2.34
C GLY A 209 22.33 -24.20 -1.53
N ASP A 210 23.01 -23.60 -0.55
CA ASP A 210 22.59 -22.40 0.20
C ASP A 210 21.23 -22.42 0.94
N ALA A 211 20.82 -23.58 1.45
CA ALA A 211 19.67 -23.63 2.35
C ALA A 211 20.03 -22.95 3.69
N LYS A 212 19.63 -21.70 3.86
CA LYS A 212 19.62 -21.04 5.18
C LYS A 212 18.48 -21.63 6.02
N VAL A 213 18.86 -22.24 7.14
CA VAL A 213 17.93 -22.64 8.21
C VAL A 213 17.50 -21.42 9.01
#